data_14c885b1dac34927f2d4d739a8c206d1
#
_entry.id   14c885b1dac34927f2d4d739a8c206d1
#
_cell.length_a   1.000
_cell.length_b   1.000
_cell.length_c   1.000
_cell.angle_alpha   90.00
_cell.angle_beta   90.00
_cell.angle_gamma   90.00
#
_symmetry.space_group_name_H-M   'P 1'
#
loop_
_entity.id
_entity.type
_entity.pdbx_description
1 polymer ?
#
loop_
_entity_poly.entity_id
_entity_poly.type
_entity_poly.pdbx_seq_one_letter_code
_entity_poly.pdbx_strand_id
1 'polypeptide(L)'
;MKIVVCMKQVPATSKVDIDPETGAMKRMSGETRTNPYDLFALETALAIREKTGGTVTVLTMGPPQAEEMIRDAYTMGADEGVILLDRKFAGADVLATSYALAQGIQVIGGADLIICGRQTTDGDTAQVGPAIAEHLTIPHAAWVAEIMDVNEKSIQVRQDLVSVSQVSEIPYPCLLTIDKDTCVPRLPSYLLKKATADRPVRILSFEDMPDQDLSRYGLIGSPTSVEKMFAPEESEKQVYLEGTAKEKADKLVALLTGKKII
;
A
#
# COMPACT_ATOMS: atom_id res chain seq x y z
N MET A 1 16.00 3.75 -15.48
CA MET A 1 15.61 3.85 -14.05
C MET A 1 15.04 2.51 -13.61
N LYS A 2 15.45 2.01 -12.45
CA LYS A 2 14.89 0.79 -11.85
C LYS A 2 13.85 1.18 -10.81
N ILE A 3 12.58 0.87 -11.07
CA ILE A 3 11.46 1.23 -10.20
C ILE A 3 10.90 -0.05 -9.56
N VAL A 4 10.75 -0.05 -8.23
CA VAL A 4 10.08 -1.13 -7.49
C VAL A 4 8.76 -0.61 -6.95
N VAL A 5 7.66 -1.32 -7.23
CA VAL A 5 6.34 -1.00 -6.69
C VAL A 5 5.96 -2.07 -5.68
N CYS A 6 5.83 -1.68 -4.42
CA CYS A 6 5.32 -2.58 -3.39
C CYS A 6 3.79 -2.59 -3.45
N MET A 7 3.21 -3.76 -3.66
CA MET A 7 1.77 -3.94 -3.78
C MET A 7 1.26 -5.01 -2.83
N LYS A 8 0.01 -4.88 -2.40
CA LYS A 8 -0.63 -5.82 -1.47
C LYS A 8 -1.95 -6.34 -2.00
N GLN A 9 -2.16 -7.64 -1.84
CA GLN A 9 -3.47 -8.24 -2.00
C GLN A 9 -4.28 -8.07 -0.71
N VAL A 10 -5.48 -7.54 -0.81
CA VAL A 10 -6.38 -7.26 0.33
C VAL A 10 -7.71 -7.98 0.14
N PRO A 11 -8.50 -8.22 1.20
CA PRO A 11 -9.86 -8.74 1.08
C PRO A 11 -10.73 -7.86 0.15
N ALA A 12 -11.53 -8.47 -0.72
CA ALA A 12 -12.40 -7.75 -1.64
C ALA A 12 -13.56 -7.03 -0.93
N THR A 13 -13.97 -7.53 0.24
CA THR A 13 -15.06 -6.94 1.04
C THR A 13 -14.55 -6.48 2.40
N SER A 14 -15.07 -5.34 2.86
CA SER A 14 -14.86 -4.85 4.23
C SER A 14 -15.86 -5.47 5.24
N LYS A 15 -16.82 -6.27 4.77
CA LYS A 15 -17.75 -6.98 5.64
C LYS A 15 -17.05 -8.18 6.27
N VAL A 16 -16.84 -8.08 7.55
CA VAL A 16 -16.27 -9.15 8.38
C VAL A 16 -17.42 -9.80 9.11
N ASP A 17 -17.72 -11.07 8.78
CA ASP A 17 -18.55 -11.89 9.64
C ASP A 17 -17.68 -12.39 10.80
N ILE A 18 -18.05 -11.99 11.99
CA ILE A 18 -17.42 -12.47 13.24
C ILE A 18 -18.20 -13.68 13.70
N ASP A 19 -17.50 -14.76 13.99
CA ASP A 19 -18.09 -15.91 14.64
C ASP A 19 -18.56 -15.50 16.04
N PRO A 20 -19.88 -15.57 16.32
CA PRO A 20 -20.41 -15.08 17.59
C PRO A 20 -19.96 -15.91 18.80
N GLU A 21 -19.51 -17.15 18.60
CA GLU A 21 -19.10 -18.04 19.70
C GLU A 21 -17.60 -17.90 20.01
N THR A 22 -16.77 -17.77 18.96
CA THR A 22 -15.30 -17.74 19.12
C THR A 22 -14.70 -16.35 19.04
N GLY A 23 -15.46 -15.35 18.55
CA GLY A 23 -14.95 -14.01 18.26
C GLY A 23 -13.94 -14.01 17.11
N ALA A 24 -13.77 -15.12 16.42
CA ALA A 24 -12.87 -15.22 15.28
C ALA A 24 -13.50 -14.64 14.02
N MET A 25 -12.69 -14.01 13.19
CA MET A 25 -13.12 -13.52 11.89
C MET A 25 -13.44 -14.73 10.99
N LYS A 26 -14.71 -14.91 10.64
CA LYS A 26 -15.09 -15.76 9.50
C LYS A 26 -14.64 -15.03 8.26
N ARG A 27 -13.54 -15.46 7.67
CA ARG A 27 -13.15 -15.03 6.31
C ARG A 27 -14.25 -15.52 5.37
N MET A 28 -15.23 -14.67 5.10
CA MET A 28 -16.19 -14.95 4.04
C MET A 28 -15.41 -15.10 2.75
N SER A 29 -15.66 -16.25 2.10
CA SER A 29 -15.20 -16.65 0.76
C SER A 29 -14.05 -15.80 0.22
N GLY A 30 -12.88 -16.32 0.26
CA GLY A 30 -11.57 -15.96 -0.23
C GLY A 30 -11.41 -15.01 -1.42
N GLU A 31 -12.36 -14.16 -1.74
CA GLU A 31 -12.21 -13.15 -2.76
C GLU A 31 -11.27 -12.06 -2.26
N THR A 32 -10.19 -11.92 -2.98
CA THR A 32 -9.17 -10.90 -2.75
C THR A 32 -9.09 -9.98 -3.96
N ARG A 33 -8.57 -8.78 -3.74
CA ARG A 33 -8.29 -7.83 -4.81
C ARG A 33 -6.96 -7.13 -4.56
N THR A 34 -6.43 -6.51 -5.57
CA THR A 34 -5.33 -5.55 -5.42
C THR A 34 -5.78 -4.39 -4.54
N ASN A 35 -4.94 -3.98 -3.59
CA ASN A 35 -5.19 -2.77 -2.81
C ASN A 35 -5.38 -1.56 -3.75
N PRO A 36 -6.49 -0.81 -3.63
CA PRO A 36 -6.78 0.30 -4.54
C PRO A 36 -5.68 1.38 -4.58
N TYR A 37 -5.05 1.69 -3.46
CA TYR A 37 -3.96 2.67 -3.42
C TYR A 37 -2.72 2.22 -4.21
N ASP A 38 -2.48 0.91 -4.28
CA ASP A 38 -1.33 0.38 -5.01
C ASP A 38 -1.52 0.44 -6.53
N LEU A 39 -2.77 0.54 -7.02
CA LEU A 39 -3.04 0.80 -8.44
C LEU A 39 -2.58 2.20 -8.85
N PHE A 40 -2.75 3.22 -8.00
CA PHE A 40 -2.18 4.56 -8.25
C PHE A 40 -0.66 4.54 -8.21
N ALA A 41 -0.07 3.77 -7.29
CA ALA A 41 1.37 3.57 -7.22
C ALA A 41 1.93 2.91 -8.49
N LEU A 42 1.28 1.85 -8.97
CA LEU A 42 1.66 1.16 -10.20
C LEU A 42 1.54 2.08 -11.43
N GLU A 43 0.42 2.80 -11.59
CA GLU A 43 0.24 3.74 -12.69
C GLU A 43 1.29 4.83 -12.69
N THR A 44 1.59 5.40 -11.51
CA THR A 44 2.65 6.39 -11.35
C THR A 44 4.01 5.85 -11.80
N ALA A 45 4.35 4.62 -11.40
CA ALA A 45 5.58 3.95 -11.80
C ALA A 45 5.66 3.74 -13.33
N LEU A 46 4.57 3.29 -13.93
CA LEU A 46 4.49 3.07 -15.38
C LEU A 46 4.62 4.39 -16.16
N ALA A 47 3.96 5.46 -15.70
CA ALA A 47 4.05 6.78 -16.32
C ALA A 47 5.50 7.36 -16.22
N ILE A 48 6.17 7.17 -15.09
CA ILE A 48 7.58 7.56 -14.93
C ILE A 48 8.47 6.76 -15.88
N ARG A 49 8.32 5.43 -15.93
CA ARG A 49 9.07 4.57 -16.85
C ARG A 49 8.87 4.96 -18.31
N GLU A 50 7.66 5.33 -18.71
CA GLU A 50 7.37 5.78 -20.08
C GLU A 50 8.14 7.04 -20.45
N LYS A 51 8.40 7.92 -19.49
CA LYS A 51 9.18 9.17 -19.69
C LYS A 51 10.68 8.95 -19.62
N THR A 52 11.15 8.11 -18.72
CA THR A 52 12.59 7.99 -18.40
C THR A 52 13.25 6.73 -18.95
N GLY A 53 12.46 5.76 -19.40
CA GLY A 53 12.93 4.40 -19.67
C GLY A 53 13.20 3.60 -18.39
N GLY A 54 13.62 2.36 -18.55
CA GLY A 54 13.96 1.45 -17.45
C GLY A 54 12.94 0.35 -17.24
N THR A 55 12.82 -0.14 -16.01
CA THR A 55 11.99 -1.30 -15.64
C THR A 55 11.13 -1.03 -14.42
N VAL A 56 9.93 -1.60 -14.40
CA VAL A 56 9.02 -1.61 -13.26
C VAL A 56 8.87 -3.04 -12.74
N THR A 57 9.38 -3.27 -11.53
CA THR A 57 9.25 -4.54 -10.80
C THR A 57 8.19 -4.42 -9.73
N VAL A 58 7.18 -5.29 -9.75
CA VAL A 58 6.20 -5.41 -8.66
C VAL A 58 6.71 -6.36 -7.60
N LEU A 59 6.73 -5.92 -6.35
CA LEU A 59 7.11 -6.69 -5.17
C LEU A 59 5.92 -6.83 -4.23
N THR A 60 5.64 -8.05 -3.79
CA THR A 60 4.63 -8.31 -2.76
C THR A 60 5.14 -9.31 -1.73
N MET A 61 4.59 -9.28 -0.52
CA MET A 61 4.75 -10.31 0.48
C MET A 61 3.37 -10.91 0.78
N GLY A 62 3.21 -12.20 0.55
CA GLY A 62 1.90 -12.81 0.74
C GLY A 62 1.86 -14.31 0.47
N PRO A 63 0.66 -14.90 0.59
CA PRO A 63 0.44 -16.30 0.25
C PRO A 63 0.51 -16.53 -1.28
N PRO A 64 0.53 -17.79 -1.73
CA PRO A 64 0.61 -18.12 -3.16
C PRO A 64 -0.43 -17.39 -4.04
N GLN A 65 -1.63 -17.14 -3.52
CA GLN A 65 -2.69 -16.44 -4.24
C GLN A 65 -2.33 -15.00 -4.62
N ALA A 66 -1.36 -14.38 -3.93
CA ALA A 66 -0.89 -13.02 -4.27
C ALA A 66 -0.20 -12.97 -5.64
N GLU A 67 0.14 -14.11 -6.24
CA GLU A 67 0.64 -14.18 -7.62
C GLU A 67 -0.38 -13.61 -8.63
N GLU A 68 -1.68 -13.78 -8.39
CA GLU A 68 -2.73 -13.24 -9.28
C GLU A 68 -2.62 -11.73 -9.43
N MET A 69 -2.35 -11.02 -8.33
CA MET A 69 -2.16 -9.58 -8.35
C MET A 69 -0.93 -9.17 -9.20
N ILE A 70 0.15 -9.94 -9.15
CA ILE A 70 1.33 -9.69 -10.00
C ILE A 70 0.98 -9.92 -11.47
N ARG A 71 0.21 -10.96 -11.77
CA ARG A 71 -0.26 -11.22 -13.15
C ARG A 71 -1.16 -10.12 -13.66
N ASP A 72 -2.02 -9.56 -12.80
CA ASP A 72 -2.82 -8.38 -13.14
C ASP A 72 -1.92 -7.16 -13.44
N ALA A 73 -0.89 -6.94 -12.62
CA ALA A 73 0.09 -5.87 -12.85
C ALA A 73 0.84 -6.03 -14.19
N TYR A 74 1.14 -7.26 -14.62
CA TYR A 74 1.68 -7.52 -15.95
C TYR A 74 0.73 -7.08 -17.07
N THR A 75 -0.58 -7.27 -16.88
CA THR A 75 -1.58 -6.82 -17.87
C THR A 75 -1.71 -5.30 -17.94
N MET A 76 -1.24 -4.58 -16.91
CA MET A 76 -1.14 -3.12 -16.88
C MET A 76 0.20 -2.62 -17.43
N GLY A 77 1.20 -3.48 -17.52
CA GLY A 77 2.49 -3.14 -18.13
C GLY A 77 3.71 -3.25 -17.23
N ALA A 78 3.60 -3.85 -16.04
CA ALA A 78 4.77 -4.18 -15.22
C ALA A 78 5.70 -5.14 -15.97
N ASP A 79 7.02 -4.99 -15.75
CA ASP A 79 8.04 -5.77 -16.47
C ASP A 79 8.41 -7.04 -15.72
N GLU A 80 8.48 -6.99 -14.39
CA GLU A 80 8.88 -8.08 -13.53
C GLU A 80 7.97 -8.18 -12.30
N GLY A 81 7.87 -9.39 -11.74
CA GLY A 81 7.12 -9.64 -10.51
C GLY A 81 7.90 -10.53 -9.55
N VAL A 82 7.86 -10.16 -8.29
CA VAL A 82 8.54 -10.85 -7.20
C VAL A 82 7.58 -11.02 -6.03
N ILE A 83 7.51 -12.22 -5.48
CA ILE A 83 6.74 -12.53 -4.28
C ILE A 83 7.65 -13.04 -3.17
N LEU A 84 7.57 -12.42 -2.00
CA LEU A 84 8.13 -12.96 -0.77
C LEU A 84 7.13 -13.97 -0.19
N LEU A 85 7.44 -15.25 -0.34
CA LEU A 85 6.53 -16.34 -0.04
C LEU A 85 7.20 -17.35 0.88
N ASP A 86 6.97 -17.22 2.19
CA ASP A 86 7.39 -18.15 3.22
C ASP A 86 6.44 -18.07 4.42
N ARG A 87 6.24 -19.19 5.12
CA ARG A 87 5.49 -19.21 6.39
C ARG A 87 6.17 -18.36 7.47
N LYS A 88 7.48 -18.21 7.40
CA LYS A 88 8.27 -17.37 8.32
C LYS A 88 7.93 -15.88 8.22
N PHE A 89 7.31 -15.44 7.11
CA PHE A 89 6.83 -14.06 6.95
C PHE A 89 5.38 -13.85 7.44
N ALA A 90 4.66 -14.93 7.74
CA ALA A 90 3.25 -14.85 8.11
C ALA A 90 3.03 -14.16 9.47
N GLY A 91 1.93 -13.41 9.59
CA GLY A 91 1.55 -12.71 10.83
C GLY A 91 2.40 -11.48 11.16
N ALA A 92 3.18 -10.99 10.19
CA ALA A 92 4.00 -9.79 10.34
C ALA A 92 3.15 -8.54 10.57
N ASP A 93 3.55 -7.72 11.53
CA ASP A 93 3.08 -6.35 11.70
C ASP A 93 3.81 -5.37 10.75
N VAL A 94 3.68 -4.07 10.99
CA VAL A 94 4.34 -3.04 10.17
C VAL A 94 5.86 -3.19 10.17
N LEU A 95 6.46 -3.41 11.35
CA LEU A 95 7.91 -3.49 11.50
C LEU A 95 8.48 -4.69 10.74
N ALA A 96 7.95 -5.89 11.01
CA ALA A 96 8.42 -7.11 10.37
C ALA A 96 8.09 -7.13 8.85
N THR A 97 6.94 -6.57 8.44
CA THR A 97 6.57 -6.44 7.02
C THR A 97 7.52 -5.53 6.27
N SER A 98 7.76 -4.33 6.79
CA SER A 98 8.66 -3.36 6.14
C SER A 98 10.10 -3.86 6.08
N TYR A 99 10.53 -4.56 7.12
CA TYR A 99 11.85 -5.20 7.14
C TYR A 99 11.99 -6.28 6.04
N ALA A 100 11.03 -7.20 5.96
CA ALA A 100 11.05 -8.26 4.96
C ALA A 100 11.03 -7.68 3.52
N LEU A 101 10.21 -6.65 3.27
CA LEU A 101 10.17 -5.97 1.97
C LEU A 101 11.49 -5.26 1.66
N ALA A 102 12.12 -4.59 2.63
CA ALA A 102 13.43 -3.97 2.46
C ALA A 102 14.50 -5.00 2.10
N GLN A 103 14.52 -6.17 2.77
CA GLN A 103 15.41 -7.27 2.44
C GLN A 103 15.14 -7.80 1.02
N GLY A 104 13.87 -7.99 0.65
CA GLY A 104 13.49 -8.39 -0.70
C GLY A 104 13.97 -7.40 -1.78
N ILE A 105 13.87 -6.10 -1.52
CA ILE A 105 14.40 -5.05 -2.41
C ILE A 105 15.91 -5.17 -2.56
N GLN A 106 16.65 -5.48 -1.51
CA GLN A 106 18.10 -5.72 -1.58
C GLN A 106 18.43 -6.97 -2.42
N VAL A 107 17.69 -8.06 -2.24
CA VAL A 107 17.88 -9.33 -3.01
C VAL A 107 17.69 -9.13 -4.51
N ILE A 108 16.76 -8.29 -4.91
CA ILE A 108 16.55 -7.97 -6.33
C ILE A 108 17.52 -6.92 -6.87
N GLY A 109 18.51 -6.52 -6.06
CA GLY A 109 19.60 -5.59 -6.45
C GLY A 109 19.23 -4.12 -6.30
N GLY A 110 18.38 -3.75 -5.33
CA GLY A 110 17.98 -2.38 -5.03
C GLY A 110 17.04 -1.75 -6.08
N ALA A 111 16.76 -0.47 -5.90
CA ALA A 111 15.96 0.33 -6.82
C ALA A 111 16.46 1.79 -6.81
N ASP A 112 16.27 2.51 -7.93
CA ASP A 112 16.44 3.96 -7.94
C ASP A 112 15.24 4.65 -7.29
N LEU A 113 14.04 4.10 -7.54
CA LEU A 113 12.79 4.62 -7.01
C LEU A 113 11.92 3.48 -6.47
N ILE A 114 11.47 3.59 -5.23
CA ILE A 114 10.50 2.69 -4.63
C ILE A 114 9.18 3.44 -4.51
N ILE A 115 8.08 2.80 -4.94
CA ILE A 115 6.75 3.40 -4.86
C ILE A 115 5.82 2.45 -4.13
N CYS A 116 5.09 2.97 -3.16
CA CYS A 116 4.03 2.28 -2.42
C CYS A 116 2.72 3.05 -2.57
N GLY A 117 1.59 2.39 -2.44
CA GLY A 117 0.35 3.08 -2.12
C GLY A 117 0.43 3.74 -0.74
N ARG A 118 -0.30 4.82 -0.52
CA ARG A 118 -0.33 5.53 0.77
C ARG A 118 -0.63 4.59 1.94
N GLN A 119 -1.59 3.70 1.77
CA GLN A 119 -2.10 2.81 2.82
C GLN A 119 -2.80 1.61 2.21
N THR A 120 -3.21 0.64 3.03
CA THR A 120 -4.00 -0.51 2.61
C THR A 120 -5.40 -0.46 3.19
N THR A 121 -6.40 -0.99 2.49
CA THR A 121 -7.80 -0.95 2.93
C THR A 121 -8.13 -1.96 4.03
N ASP A 122 -7.21 -2.84 4.40
CA ASP A 122 -7.35 -3.82 5.47
C ASP A 122 -6.68 -3.40 6.79
N GLY A 123 -5.42 -2.98 6.73
CA GLY A 123 -4.65 -2.62 7.92
C GLY A 123 -4.60 -1.13 8.21
N ASP A 124 -4.75 -0.30 7.19
CA ASP A 124 -4.90 1.17 7.23
C ASP A 124 -3.83 1.94 8.02
N THR A 125 -2.63 1.38 8.18
CA THR A 125 -1.58 1.98 9.02
C THR A 125 -0.84 3.13 8.36
N ALA A 126 -0.74 3.17 7.02
CA ALA A 126 0.03 4.13 6.23
C ALA A 126 1.54 4.23 6.62
N GLN A 127 2.10 3.21 7.24
CA GLN A 127 3.44 3.23 7.84
C GLN A 127 4.47 2.39 7.09
N VAL A 128 4.04 1.38 6.31
CA VAL A 128 4.97 0.40 5.71
C VAL A 128 5.95 1.08 4.75
N GLY A 129 5.49 2.01 3.89
CA GLY A 129 6.37 2.72 2.96
C GLY A 129 7.49 3.49 3.67
N PRO A 130 7.18 4.45 4.56
CA PRO A 130 8.20 5.15 5.35
C PRO A 130 9.14 4.22 6.11
N ALA A 131 8.63 3.12 6.68
CA ALA A 131 9.46 2.15 7.40
C ALA A 131 10.42 1.37 6.47
N ILE A 132 10.01 1.05 5.23
CA ILE A 132 10.93 0.49 4.22
C ILE A 132 12.07 1.47 3.94
N ALA A 133 11.77 2.75 3.76
CA ALA A 133 12.78 3.76 3.49
C ALA A 133 13.80 3.89 4.64
N GLU A 134 13.32 3.83 5.89
CA GLU A 134 14.19 3.83 7.08
C GLU A 134 15.10 2.60 7.11
N HIS A 135 14.57 1.39 6.87
CA HIS A 135 15.38 0.17 6.79
C HIS A 135 16.44 0.21 5.69
N LEU A 136 16.16 0.90 4.59
CA LEU A 136 17.10 1.07 3.47
C LEU A 136 18.00 2.30 3.61
N THR A 137 17.77 3.14 4.62
CA THR A 137 18.49 4.40 4.86
C THR A 137 18.44 5.33 3.63
N ILE A 138 17.25 5.49 3.04
CA ILE A 138 16.99 6.35 1.88
C ILE A 138 15.94 7.42 2.22
N PRO A 139 15.99 8.59 1.57
CA PRO A 139 14.96 9.61 1.73
C PRO A 139 13.60 9.14 1.21
N HIS A 140 12.53 9.69 1.78
CA HIS A 140 11.18 9.40 1.32
C HIS A 140 10.27 10.63 1.34
N ALA A 141 9.21 10.59 0.54
CA ALA A 141 8.07 11.49 0.65
C ALA A 141 6.78 10.68 0.79
N ALA A 142 6.04 10.96 1.86
CA ALA A 142 4.73 10.37 2.07
C ALA A 142 3.61 11.28 1.54
N TRP A 143 2.47 10.66 1.17
CA TRP A 143 1.26 11.36 0.74
C TRP A 143 1.48 12.25 -0.49
N VAL A 144 2.17 11.69 -1.47
CA VAL A 144 2.43 12.36 -2.74
C VAL A 144 1.13 12.47 -3.52
N ALA A 145 0.72 13.69 -3.80
CA ALA A 145 -0.48 14.01 -4.57
C ALA A 145 -0.18 14.30 -6.05
N GLU A 146 1.08 14.62 -6.38
CA GLU A 146 1.47 14.90 -7.76
C GLU A 146 2.97 14.68 -7.97
N ILE A 147 3.33 14.10 -9.11
CA ILE A 147 4.70 14.06 -9.62
C ILE A 147 4.90 15.28 -10.53
N MET A 148 5.66 16.25 -10.07
CA MET A 148 5.86 17.50 -10.79
C MET A 148 6.96 17.42 -11.84
N ASP A 149 8.10 16.83 -11.48
CA ASP A 149 9.24 16.64 -12.39
C ASP A 149 10.03 15.37 -12.05
N VAL A 150 10.64 14.79 -13.08
CA VAL A 150 11.49 13.60 -12.97
C VAL A 150 12.74 13.84 -13.81
N ASN A 151 13.90 13.87 -13.18
CA ASN A 151 15.19 14.00 -13.86
C ASN A 151 16.15 12.85 -13.50
N GLU A 152 17.39 12.89 -13.94
CA GLU A 152 18.35 11.80 -13.73
C GLU A 152 18.85 11.67 -12.27
N LYS A 153 18.68 12.70 -11.44
CA LYS A 153 19.26 12.77 -10.08
C LYS A 153 18.22 12.82 -8.98
N SER A 154 17.03 13.34 -9.29
CA SER A 154 16.00 13.62 -8.31
C SER A 154 14.59 13.54 -8.90
N ILE A 155 13.62 13.52 -8.02
CA ILE A 155 12.21 13.62 -8.34
C ILE A 155 11.60 14.78 -7.54
N GLN A 156 10.81 15.63 -8.21
CA GLN A 156 10.08 16.71 -7.57
C GLN A 156 8.62 16.30 -7.41
N VAL A 157 8.12 16.38 -6.19
CA VAL A 157 6.77 15.94 -5.83
C VAL A 157 6.04 17.04 -5.05
N ARG A 158 4.71 17.07 -5.21
CA ARG A 158 3.80 17.81 -4.33
C ARG A 158 3.14 16.85 -3.37
N GLN A 159 3.17 17.19 -2.10
CA GLN A 159 2.53 16.48 -1.00
C GLN A 159 1.40 17.33 -0.46
N ASP A 160 0.20 16.76 -0.29
CA ASP A 160 -0.92 17.43 0.35
C ASP A 160 -1.00 16.96 1.81
N LEU A 161 -0.48 17.81 2.70
CA LEU A 161 -0.56 17.65 4.14
C LEU A 161 -1.82 18.38 4.62
N VAL A 162 -2.40 17.94 5.72
CA VAL A 162 -3.75 18.34 6.21
C VAL A 162 -4.07 19.83 6.05
N SER A 163 -3.10 20.72 6.27
CA SER A 163 -3.31 22.19 6.24
C SER A 163 -2.45 22.92 5.22
N VAL A 164 -1.52 22.23 4.57
CA VAL A 164 -0.54 22.84 3.64
C VAL A 164 -0.23 21.89 2.51
N SER A 165 0.10 22.42 1.34
CA SER A 165 0.78 21.69 0.25
C SER A 165 2.26 22.01 0.28
N GLN A 166 3.08 20.98 0.21
CA GLN A 166 4.53 21.08 0.19
C GLN A 166 5.08 20.55 -1.12
N VAL A 167 6.00 21.30 -1.72
CA VAL A 167 6.81 20.81 -2.86
C VAL A 167 8.18 20.41 -2.35
N SER A 168 8.58 19.20 -2.66
CA SER A 168 9.88 18.65 -2.24
C SER A 168 10.61 18.09 -3.44
N GLU A 169 11.93 18.31 -3.48
CA GLU A 169 12.84 17.66 -4.41
C GLU A 169 13.64 16.61 -3.64
N ILE A 170 13.63 15.37 -4.12
CA ILE A 170 14.16 14.21 -3.39
C ILE A 170 15.19 13.52 -4.29
N PRO A 171 16.44 13.37 -3.84
CA PRO A 171 17.47 12.67 -4.60
C PRO A 171 17.23 11.15 -4.62
N TYR A 172 17.64 10.50 -5.70
CA TYR A 172 17.67 9.04 -5.79
C TYR A 172 18.86 8.42 -5.03
N PRO A 173 18.74 7.20 -4.49
CA PRO A 173 17.52 6.39 -4.40
C PRO A 173 16.54 6.96 -3.39
N CYS A 174 15.23 6.84 -3.64
CA CYS A 174 14.21 7.33 -2.72
C CYS A 174 12.93 6.47 -2.75
N LEU A 175 12.04 6.73 -1.77
CA LEU A 175 10.74 6.09 -1.68
C LEU A 175 9.61 7.12 -1.67
N LEU A 176 8.53 6.83 -2.42
CA LEU A 176 7.31 7.64 -2.43
C LEU A 176 6.13 6.81 -1.96
N THR A 177 5.22 7.40 -1.19
CA THR A 177 3.88 6.84 -0.99
C THR A 177 2.85 7.70 -1.71
N ILE A 178 2.12 7.07 -2.64
CA ILE A 178 1.20 7.74 -3.55
C ILE A 178 -0.20 7.79 -2.95
N ASP A 179 -0.79 8.98 -2.92
CA ASP A 179 -2.17 9.16 -2.48
C ASP A 179 -3.17 8.74 -3.58
N LYS A 180 -4.42 8.57 -3.18
CA LYS A 180 -5.52 8.35 -4.13
C LYS A 180 -5.65 9.59 -5.04
N ASP A 181 -6.21 9.37 -6.20
CA ASP A 181 -6.55 10.43 -7.18
C ASP A 181 -5.34 11.17 -7.77
N THR A 182 -4.10 10.71 -7.49
CA THR A 182 -2.86 11.24 -8.10
C THR A 182 -2.85 11.07 -9.62
N CYS A 183 -3.46 10.00 -10.10
CA CYS A 183 -3.59 9.65 -11.52
C CYS A 183 -4.85 8.80 -11.73
N VAL A 184 -5.14 8.48 -12.98
CA VAL A 184 -6.18 7.50 -13.32
C VAL A 184 -5.48 6.20 -13.71
N PRO A 185 -5.56 5.13 -12.90
CA PRO A 185 -4.95 3.86 -13.26
C PRO A 185 -5.49 3.32 -14.59
N ARG A 186 -4.57 2.89 -15.47
CA ARG A 186 -4.95 2.26 -16.75
C ARG A 186 -5.69 0.95 -16.53
N LEU A 187 -6.56 0.60 -17.47
CA LEU A 187 -7.21 -0.69 -17.43
C LEU A 187 -6.27 -1.81 -17.89
N PRO A 188 -6.47 -3.05 -17.40
CA PRO A 188 -5.76 -4.23 -17.88
C PRO A 188 -5.91 -4.41 -19.41
N SER A 189 -4.80 -4.67 -20.09
CA SER A 189 -4.76 -4.88 -21.53
C SER A 189 -4.87 -6.36 -21.88
N TYR A 190 -5.84 -6.71 -22.73
CA TYR A 190 -5.97 -8.07 -23.25
C TYR A 190 -4.75 -8.52 -24.08
N LEU A 191 -4.13 -7.58 -24.81
CA LEU A 191 -2.92 -7.88 -25.57
C LEU A 191 -1.75 -8.22 -24.63
N LEU A 192 -1.56 -7.43 -23.57
CA LEU A 192 -0.55 -7.71 -22.55
C LEU A 192 -0.85 -9.00 -21.80
N LYS A 193 -2.11 -9.30 -21.49
CA LYS A 193 -2.51 -10.57 -20.88
C LYS A 193 -2.03 -11.77 -21.70
N LYS A 194 -2.17 -11.72 -23.03
CA LYS A 194 -1.65 -12.77 -23.90
C LYS A 194 -0.14 -12.79 -23.97
N ALA A 195 0.48 -11.63 -24.10
CA ALA A 195 1.94 -11.51 -24.26
C ALA A 195 2.72 -11.88 -22.98
N THR A 196 2.07 -11.78 -21.81
CA THR A 196 2.70 -12.04 -20.50
C THR A 196 2.19 -13.32 -19.82
N ALA A 197 1.40 -14.15 -20.53
CA ALA A 197 0.79 -15.35 -19.96
C ALA A 197 1.82 -16.30 -19.31
N ASP A 198 2.96 -16.47 -19.96
CA ASP A 198 4.06 -17.35 -19.51
C ASP A 198 5.19 -16.57 -18.79
N ARG A 199 4.99 -15.26 -18.51
CA ARG A 199 6.01 -14.46 -17.82
C ARG A 199 6.19 -15.00 -16.40
N PRO A 200 7.43 -15.32 -15.98
CA PRO A 200 7.68 -15.88 -14.66
C PRO A 200 7.42 -14.85 -13.56
N VAL A 201 6.97 -15.35 -12.42
CA VAL A 201 6.98 -14.61 -11.14
C VAL A 201 8.11 -15.20 -10.31
N ARG A 202 9.04 -14.35 -9.88
CA ARG A 202 10.16 -14.79 -9.04
C ARG A 202 9.67 -14.97 -7.61
N ILE A 203 9.89 -16.15 -7.05
CA ILE A 203 9.57 -16.45 -5.65
C ILE A 203 10.85 -16.32 -4.83
N LEU A 204 10.78 -15.58 -3.73
CA LEU A 204 11.82 -15.46 -2.73
C LEU A 204 11.30 -16.01 -1.40
N SER A 205 12.05 -16.90 -0.80
CA SER A 205 11.82 -17.49 0.52
C SER A 205 12.64 -16.77 1.60
N PHE A 206 12.48 -17.15 2.82
CA PHE A 206 13.33 -16.67 3.92
C PHE A 206 14.82 -17.00 3.69
N GLU A 207 15.11 -18.13 3.07
CA GLU A 207 16.48 -18.59 2.79
C GLU A 207 17.22 -17.67 1.78
N ASP A 208 16.45 -16.91 0.99
CA ASP A 208 17.00 -15.93 0.03
C ASP A 208 17.33 -14.58 0.67
N MET A 209 16.89 -14.34 1.91
CA MET A 209 17.09 -13.05 2.57
C MET A 209 18.55 -12.87 3.01
N PRO A 210 19.13 -11.67 2.84
CA PRO A 210 20.48 -11.35 3.32
C PRO A 210 20.65 -11.50 4.83
N ASP A 211 19.64 -11.11 5.59
CA ASP A 211 19.59 -11.34 7.03
C ASP A 211 18.65 -12.49 7.34
N GLN A 212 19.16 -13.51 7.98
CA GLN A 212 18.44 -14.73 8.37
C GLN A 212 18.14 -14.79 9.87
N ASP A 213 18.16 -13.66 10.57
CA ASP A 213 17.69 -13.59 11.94
C ASP A 213 16.17 -13.64 12.00
N LEU A 214 15.62 -14.81 12.29
CA LEU A 214 14.17 -15.06 12.34
C LEU A 214 13.45 -14.13 13.34
N SER A 215 14.12 -13.60 14.34
CA SER A 215 13.54 -12.67 15.32
C SER A 215 13.11 -11.33 14.70
N ARG A 216 13.43 -11.08 13.42
CA ARG A 216 13.08 -9.86 12.68
C ARG A 216 11.94 -10.06 11.68
N TYR A 217 11.41 -11.29 11.55
CA TYR A 217 10.42 -11.64 10.53
C TYR A 217 9.15 -12.23 11.11
N GLY A 218 8.06 -12.07 10.36
CA GLY A 218 6.77 -12.67 10.66
C GLY A 218 6.23 -12.31 12.03
N LEU A 219 5.48 -13.21 12.63
CA LEU A 219 4.90 -13.01 13.96
C LEU A 219 5.96 -12.86 15.06
N ILE A 220 7.09 -13.57 14.92
CA ILE A 220 8.18 -13.52 15.92
C ILE A 220 8.85 -12.14 15.92
N GLY A 221 9.02 -11.53 14.75
CA GLY A 221 9.62 -10.21 14.58
C GLY A 221 8.66 -9.04 14.80
N SER A 222 7.40 -9.33 15.17
CA SER A 222 6.34 -8.33 15.32
C SER A 222 6.18 -7.91 16.78
N PRO A 223 6.52 -6.65 17.14
CA PRO A 223 6.26 -6.13 18.49
C PRO A 223 4.78 -5.92 18.79
N THR A 224 3.91 -5.92 17.78
CA THR A 224 2.46 -5.78 17.93
C THR A 224 1.73 -7.02 17.44
N SER A 225 0.60 -7.34 18.06
CA SER A 225 -0.28 -8.43 17.64
C SER A 225 -1.73 -8.03 17.81
N VAL A 226 -2.61 -8.58 16.95
CA VAL A 226 -4.05 -8.39 17.08
C VAL A 226 -4.57 -9.31 18.18
N GLU A 227 -4.99 -8.73 19.30
CA GLU A 227 -5.54 -9.47 20.42
C GLU A 227 -7.03 -9.78 20.22
N LYS A 228 -7.81 -8.78 19.74
CA LYS A 228 -9.25 -8.92 19.53
C LYS A 228 -9.74 -8.04 18.40
N MET A 229 -10.65 -8.57 17.60
CA MET A 229 -11.37 -7.81 16.57
C MET A 229 -12.85 -7.76 16.93
N PHE A 230 -13.47 -6.60 16.73
CA PHE A 230 -14.90 -6.41 16.95
C PHE A 230 -15.44 -5.38 15.94
N ALA A 231 -16.70 -5.56 15.55
CA ALA A 231 -17.37 -4.58 14.72
C ALA A 231 -17.69 -3.33 15.56
N PRO A 232 -17.62 -2.12 15.00
CA PRO A 232 -18.13 -0.93 15.67
C PRO A 232 -19.60 -1.11 16.01
N GLU A 233 -20.01 -0.62 17.18
CA GLU A 233 -21.44 -0.57 17.52
C GLU A 233 -22.14 0.37 16.54
N GLU A 234 -23.19 -0.10 15.88
CA GLU A 234 -24.00 0.75 15.04
C GLU A 234 -24.71 1.79 15.91
N SER A 235 -24.46 3.05 15.61
CA SER A 235 -25.19 4.14 16.26
C SER A 235 -26.60 4.19 15.69
N GLU A 236 -27.58 3.68 16.41
CA GLU A 236 -28.99 3.74 16.02
C GLU A 236 -29.58 5.16 16.13
N LYS A 237 -28.86 6.10 16.71
CA LYS A 237 -29.38 7.46 16.99
C LYS A 237 -29.02 8.44 15.85
N GLN A 238 -29.91 8.49 14.87
CA GLN A 238 -29.92 9.63 13.95
C GLN A 238 -30.59 10.83 14.66
N VAL A 239 -29.89 11.96 14.68
CA VAL A 239 -30.43 13.21 15.22
C VAL A 239 -30.91 14.08 14.05
N TYR A 240 -32.21 14.27 13.96
CA TYR A 240 -32.80 15.18 12.96
C TYR A 240 -32.88 16.58 13.54
N LEU A 241 -32.31 17.55 12.82
CA LEU A 241 -32.40 18.96 13.20
C LEU A 241 -33.68 19.55 12.61
N GLU A 242 -34.57 20.07 13.47
CA GLU A 242 -35.82 20.69 13.08
C GLU A 242 -35.74 22.20 13.22
N GLY A 243 -36.56 22.94 12.43
CA GLY A 243 -36.65 24.39 12.40
C GLY A 243 -36.36 25.00 11.04
N THR A 244 -36.23 26.31 11.00
CA THR A 244 -35.84 27.09 9.82
C THR A 244 -34.39 26.77 9.43
N ALA A 245 -33.96 27.09 8.21
CA ALA A 245 -32.59 26.86 7.75
C ALA A 245 -31.54 27.49 8.68
N LYS A 246 -31.82 28.70 9.20
CA LYS A 246 -30.95 29.39 10.16
C LYS A 246 -30.84 28.63 11.47
N GLU A 247 -31.97 28.23 12.07
CA GLU A 247 -32.00 27.50 13.33
C GLU A 247 -31.32 26.13 13.22
N LYS A 248 -31.46 25.44 12.07
CA LYS A 248 -30.75 24.19 11.80
C LYS A 248 -29.24 24.41 11.72
N ALA A 249 -28.79 25.45 11.03
CA ALA A 249 -27.37 25.80 10.95
C ALA A 249 -26.79 26.15 12.32
N ASP A 250 -27.48 26.95 13.12
CA ASP A 250 -27.04 27.33 14.47
C ASP A 250 -26.93 26.09 15.39
N LYS A 251 -27.94 25.20 15.33
CA LYS A 251 -27.92 23.92 16.07
C LYS A 251 -26.78 23.00 15.63
N LEU A 252 -26.52 22.92 14.34
CA LEU A 252 -25.41 22.09 13.81
C LEU A 252 -24.06 22.64 14.29
N VAL A 253 -23.84 23.96 14.19
CA VAL A 253 -22.60 24.57 14.67
C VAL A 253 -22.43 24.33 16.17
N ALA A 254 -23.49 24.55 16.99
CA ALA A 254 -23.40 24.28 18.42
C ALA A 254 -23.07 22.81 18.74
N LEU A 255 -23.62 21.86 17.98
CA LEU A 255 -23.37 20.45 18.15
C LEU A 255 -21.93 20.07 17.78
N LEU A 256 -21.42 20.61 16.68
CA LEU A 256 -20.02 20.36 16.22
C LEU A 256 -19.02 20.98 17.19
N THR A 257 -19.28 22.22 17.65
CA THR A 257 -18.43 22.88 18.67
C THR A 257 -18.45 22.12 20.00
N GLY A 258 -19.64 21.68 20.45
CA GLY A 258 -19.76 20.88 21.68
C GLY A 258 -19.02 19.53 21.60
N LYS A 259 -18.88 18.95 20.40
CA LYS A 259 -18.08 17.74 20.13
C LYS A 259 -16.60 18.02 19.82
N LYS A 260 -16.17 19.27 19.86
CA LYS A 260 -14.79 19.71 19.53
C LYS A 260 -14.33 19.27 18.13
N ILE A 261 -15.25 19.28 17.17
CA ILE A 261 -14.96 18.97 15.76
C ILE A 261 -14.56 20.25 15.02
N ILE A 262 -15.15 21.39 15.44
CA ILE A 262 -14.84 22.75 14.99
C ILE A 262 -14.65 23.65 16.20
#